data_2f58cd3bc729903e439678e33e54f644
#
_entry.id   2f58cd3bc729903e439678e33e54f644
#
_cell.length_a   1.000
_cell.length_b   1.000
_cell.length_c   1.000
_cell.angle_alpha   90.00
_cell.angle_beta   90.00
_cell.angle_gamma   90.00
#
_symmetry.space_group_name_H-M   'P 1'
#
loop_
_entity.id
_entity.type
_entity.pdbx_description
1 polymer ?
#
loop_
_entity_poly.entity_id
_entity_poly.type
_entity_poly.pdbx_seq_one_letter_code
_entity_poly.pdbx_strand_id
1 'polypeptide(L)'
;MASAARPAPSPSDCKKCGSHVAPSLLACPGCGALAHAATLTTLAASAESAEQLGDLTAALSHWRDALDLLPQNMPQYAVIHERIAGVSERVSNGEGKSAAATPEADGVRQVWKNGGVSAIVIAFLLKFKTILILLLTKGKLLLLGFAKLPTLFSMVAYGGYYWSRWGWPLALGLLLSLYVHEMGHVIVLRRYGVKAGAPIFIPGLGAFVMLKQVLNNRRENARTGLAGPLYGLGATVLAYVAYRVTGRTTFAAIASLSGVLNAVNLLPIWTLDGGRGFVTLTRRERWIAAAGVAIIAFLFHAPIILMLAGVCAAVAILGTPSDRPDPQMLALYLFLLAAHAGIAILAHSAVATAGV
;
A
#
# COMPACT_ATOMS: atom_id res chain seq x y z
N MET A 1 29.63 6.72 6.33
CA MET A 1 29.73 8.00 5.61
C MET A 1 28.46 8.77 5.90
N ALA A 2 28.58 9.88 6.59
CA ALA A 2 27.47 10.74 6.97
C ALA A 2 26.70 11.17 5.71
N SER A 3 25.37 10.99 5.73
CA SER A 3 24.47 11.61 4.76
C SER A 3 24.77 13.11 4.81
N ALA A 4 25.35 13.64 3.75
CA ALA A 4 25.51 15.08 3.59
C ALA A 4 24.10 15.68 3.68
N ALA A 5 23.79 16.26 4.83
CA ALA A 5 22.62 17.11 4.97
C ALA A 5 22.71 18.11 3.81
N ARG A 6 21.67 18.15 2.99
CA ARG A 6 21.54 19.17 1.93
C ARG A 6 21.80 20.51 2.63
N PRO A 7 22.80 21.31 2.21
CA PRO A 7 23.07 22.58 2.87
C PRO A 7 21.74 23.34 2.93
N ALA A 8 21.42 23.87 4.11
CA ALA A 8 20.24 24.71 4.27
C ALA A 8 20.36 25.84 3.24
N PRO A 9 19.33 26.03 2.39
CA PRO A 9 19.37 27.12 1.42
C PRO A 9 19.61 28.43 2.17
N SER A 10 20.55 29.23 1.70
CA SER A 10 20.85 30.54 2.28
C SER A 10 19.59 31.41 2.30
N PRO A 11 19.36 32.16 3.38
CA PRO A 11 18.24 33.11 3.43
C PRO A 11 18.31 34.03 2.20
N SER A 12 17.16 34.21 1.54
CA SER A 12 17.06 35.08 0.38
C SER A 12 16.14 36.25 0.67
N ASP A 13 16.48 37.42 0.17
CA ASP A 13 15.62 38.61 0.26
C ASP A 13 14.45 38.48 -0.71
N CYS A 14 13.30 38.90 -0.27
CA CYS A 14 12.09 38.90 -1.09
C CYS A 14 12.24 39.81 -2.29
N LYS A 15 12.13 39.28 -3.50
CA LYS A 15 12.26 40.05 -4.75
C LYS A 15 11.20 41.17 -4.90
N LYS A 16 10.09 41.10 -4.13
CA LYS A 16 8.98 42.03 -4.19
C LYS A 16 9.12 43.20 -3.21
N CYS A 17 9.62 42.98 -2.00
CA CYS A 17 9.64 44.00 -0.94
C CYS A 17 10.99 44.12 -0.21
N GLY A 18 12.01 43.33 -0.56
CA GLY A 18 13.32 43.32 0.08
C GLY A 18 13.40 42.70 1.46
N SER A 19 12.27 42.26 2.07
CA SER A 19 12.26 41.62 3.38
C SER A 19 12.99 40.28 3.34
N HIS A 20 13.71 39.98 4.39
CA HIS A 20 14.38 38.71 4.55
C HIS A 20 13.40 37.54 4.70
N VAL A 21 13.56 36.50 3.87
CA VAL A 21 12.73 35.30 3.89
C VAL A 21 13.58 34.12 4.33
N ALA A 22 13.27 33.56 5.50
CA ALA A 22 13.94 32.36 5.97
C ALA A 22 13.66 31.16 5.04
N PRO A 23 14.61 30.23 4.84
CA PRO A 23 14.45 29.09 3.91
C PRO A 23 13.28 28.15 4.21
N SER A 24 12.78 28.16 5.43
CA SER A 24 11.62 27.37 5.87
C SER A 24 10.27 28.03 5.57
N LEU A 25 10.25 29.29 5.18
CA LEU A 25 9.03 30.02 4.90
C LEU A 25 8.58 29.83 3.45
N LEU A 26 7.32 29.51 3.27
CA LEU A 26 6.68 29.35 1.94
C LEU A 26 6.21 30.69 1.34
N ALA A 27 6.07 31.72 2.18
CA ALA A 27 5.70 33.07 1.77
C ALA A 27 6.48 34.12 2.55
N CYS A 28 6.67 35.28 1.92
CA CYS A 28 7.33 36.42 2.54
C CYS A 28 6.51 36.97 3.72
N PRO A 29 7.08 37.14 4.92
CA PRO A 29 6.36 37.66 6.08
C PRO A 29 5.97 39.15 5.92
N GLY A 30 6.69 39.89 5.07
CA GLY A 30 6.45 41.32 4.88
C GLY A 30 5.34 41.64 3.85
N CYS A 31 5.23 40.86 2.77
CA CYS A 31 4.28 41.18 1.69
C CYS A 31 3.43 40.00 1.18
N GLY A 32 3.56 38.81 1.80
CA GLY A 32 2.82 37.62 1.42
C GLY A 32 3.22 36.98 0.08
N ALA A 33 4.24 37.50 -0.62
CA ALA A 33 4.67 36.92 -1.89
C ALA A 33 5.20 35.51 -1.70
N LEU A 34 4.85 34.58 -2.61
CA LEU A 34 5.29 33.17 -2.56
C LEU A 34 6.81 33.07 -2.73
N ALA A 35 7.47 32.39 -1.80
CA ALA A 35 8.92 32.20 -1.81
C ALA A 35 9.38 31.35 -3.03
N HIS A 36 8.53 30.42 -3.47
CA HIS A 36 8.82 29.46 -4.53
C HIS A 36 8.01 29.67 -5.82
N ALA A 37 7.62 30.94 -6.13
CA ALA A 37 6.71 31.25 -7.25
C ALA A 37 7.19 30.68 -8.60
N ALA A 38 8.48 30.80 -8.94
CA ALA A 38 9.02 30.28 -10.20
C ALA A 38 8.94 28.74 -10.25
N THR A 39 9.31 28.07 -9.17
CA THR A 39 9.22 26.59 -9.06
C THR A 39 7.77 26.11 -9.16
N LEU A 40 6.84 26.83 -8.53
CA LEU A 40 5.41 26.53 -8.59
C LEU A 40 4.89 26.63 -10.03
N THR A 41 5.26 27.67 -10.78
CA THR A 41 4.89 27.80 -12.19
C THR A 41 5.42 26.64 -13.03
N THR A 42 6.68 26.25 -12.83
CA THR A 42 7.29 25.12 -13.55
C THR A 42 6.59 23.81 -13.21
N LEU A 43 6.31 23.56 -11.93
CA LEU A 43 5.62 22.34 -11.49
C LEU A 43 4.20 22.25 -12.04
N ALA A 44 3.46 23.36 -12.03
CA ALA A 44 2.11 23.42 -12.59
C ALA A 44 2.13 23.12 -14.10
N ALA A 45 3.02 23.77 -14.87
CA ALA A 45 3.16 23.51 -16.31
C ALA A 45 3.54 22.05 -16.60
N SER A 46 4.46 21.47 -15.80
CA SER A 46 4.85 20.06 -15.94
C SER A 46 3.69 19.13 -15.62
N ALA A 47 2.89 19.44 -14.61
CA ALA A 47 1.72 18.64 -14.23
C ALA A 47 0.64 18.68 -15.33
N GLU A 48 0.34 19.86 -15.86
CA GLU A 48 -0.63 20.03 -16.96
C GLU A 48 -0.18 19.30 -18.23
N SER A 49 1.09 19.41 -18.59
CA SER A 49 1.67 18.66 -19.71
C SER A 49 1.56 17.15 -19.52
N ALA A 50 1.85 16.66 -18.34
CA ALA A 50 1.72 15.24 -18.00
C ALA A 50 0.25 14.77 -18.08
N GLU A 51 -0.71 15.57 -17.62
CA GLU A 51 -2.15 15.27 -17.76
C GLU A 51 -2.57 15.17 -19.24
N GLN A 52 -2.12 16.10 -20.09
CA GLN A 52 -2.41 16.09 -21.53
C GLN A 52 -1.82 14.87 -22.23
N LEU A 53 -0.65 14.42 -21.81
CA LEU A 53 0.00 13.20 -22.31
C LEU A 53 -0.62 11.91 -21.73
N GLY A 54 -1.55 12.03 -20.77
CA GLY A 54 -2.16 10.89 -20.07
C GLY A 54 -1.27 10.22 -19.04
N ASP A 55 -0.11 10.81 -18.69
CA ASP A 55 0.73 10.33 -17.59
C ASP A 55 0.23 10.90 -16.26
N LEU A 56 -0.88 10.34 -15.78
CA LEU A 56 -1.53 10.81 -14.56
C LEU A 56 -0.67 10.59 -13.30
N THR A 57 0.26 9.63 -13.33
CA THR A 57 1.19 9.40 -12.21
C THR A 57 2.21 10.52 -12.09
N ALA A 58 2.81 10.95 -13.20
CA ALA A 58 3.71 12.08 -13.24
C ALA A 58 2.97 13.39 -12.88
N ALA A 59 1.77 13.58 -13.41
CA ALA A 59 0.93 14.73 -13.09
C ALA A 59 0.66 14.84 -11.57
N LEU A 60 0.25 13.74 -10.93
CA LEU A 60 0.04 13.72 -9.48
C LEU A 60 1.31 14.03 -8.70
N SER A 61 2.46 13.51 -9.14
CA SER A 61 3.73 13.81 -8.47
C SER A 61 4.04 15.30 -8.51
N HIS A 62 3.89 15.94 -9.68
CA HIS A 62 4.15 17.37 -9.83
C HIS A 62 3.15 18.25 -9.06
N TRP A 63 1.86 17.89 -9.07
CA TRP A 63 0.84 18.62 -8.29
C TRP A 63 1.09 18.50 -6.79
N ARG A 64 1.50 17.33 -6.29
CA ARG A 64 1.84 17.14 -4.87
C ARG A 64 3.09 17.93 -4.49
N ASP A 65 4.11 17.95 -5.34
CA ASP A 65 5.31 18.76 -5.12
C ASP A 65 4.99 20.25 -5.11
N ALA A 66 4.06 20.70 -5.94
CA ALA A 66 3.58 22.08 -5.91
C ALA A 66 2.80 22.37 -4.62
N LEU A 67 1.96 21.45 -4.16
CA LEU A 67 1.18 21.61 -2.91
C LEU A 67 2.09 21.75 -1.69
N ASP A 68 3.21 21.00 -1.64
CA ASP A 68 4.20 21.08 -0.55
C ASP A 68 4.90 22.45 -0.47
N LEU A 69 4.86 23.26 -1.56
CA LEU A 69 5.47 24.59 -1.63
C LEU A 69 4.45 25.74 -1.43
N LEU A 70 3.19 25.41 -1.12
CA LEU A 70 2.13 26.39 -0.93
C LEU A 70 1.69 26.48 0.54
N PRO A 71 1.56 27.69 1.09
CA PRO A 71 0.88 27.90 2.38
C PRO A 71 -0.56 27.42 2.32
N GLN A 72 -1.02 26.71 3.36
CA GLN A 72 -2.37 26.13 3.41
C GLN A 72 -3.51 27.16 3.39
N ASN A 73 -3.24 28.40 3.81
CA ASN A 73 -4.20 29.51 3.87
C ASN A 73 -4.35 30.24 2.53
N MET A 74 -3.64 29.85 1.49
CA MET A 74 -3.76 30.51 0.17
C MET A 74 -4.85 29.86 -0.71
N PRO A 75 -5.60 30.65 -1.51
CA PRO A 75 -6.62 30.12 -2.41
C PRO A 75 -6.09 29.05 -3.39
N GLN A 76 -4.86 29.23 -3.85
CA GLN A 76 -4.18 28.26 -4.76
C GLN A 76 -4.01 26.88 -4.14
N TYR A 77 -3.86 26.80 -2.82
CA TYR A 77 -3.77 25.52 -2.13
C TYR A 77 -5.03 24.68 -2.34
N ALA A 78 -6.21 25.27 -2.15
CA ALA A 78 -7.48 24.60 -2.35
C ALA A 78 -7.67 24.14 -3.81
N VAL A 79 -7.30 24.99 -4.78
CA VAL A 79 -7.39 24.67 -6.21
C VAL A 79 -6.52 23.47 -6.57
N ILE A 80 -5.25 23.46 -6.14
CA ILE A 80 -4.34 22.34 -6.42
C ILE A 80 -4.78 21.09 -5.68
N HIS A 81 -5.25 21.22 -4.45
CA HIS A 81 -5.77 20.10 -3.68
C HIS A 81 -6.96 19.41 -4.38
N GLU A 82 -7.91 20.20 -4.92
CA GLU A 82 -9.04 19.67 -5.69
C GLU A 82 -8.56 19.02 -7.00
N ARG A 83 -7.58 19.62 -7.68
CA ARG A 83 -6.97 19.05 -8.90
C ARG A 83 -6.35 17.68 -8.61
N ILE A 84 -5.60 17.55 -7.51
CA ILE A 84 -5.03 16.26 -7.07
C ILE A 84 -6.16 15.26 -6.84
N ALA A 85 -7.25 15.62 -6.18
CA ALA A 85 -8.38 14.72 -5.93
C ALA A 85 -9.00 14.22 -7.24
N GLY A 86 -9.22 15.10 -8.23
CA GLY A 86 -9.76 14.75 -9.54
C GLY A 86 -8.84 13.83 -10.35
N VAL A 87 -7.56 14.15 -10.43
CA VAL A 87 -6.58 13.31 -11.15
C VAL A 87 -6.41 11.95 -10.45
N SER A 88 -6.43 11.91 -9.12
CA SER A 88 -6.37 10.67 -8.35
C SER A 88 -7.59 9.78 -8.57
N GLU A 89 -8.78 10.36 -8.70
CA GLU A 89 -9.98 9.60 -9.03
C GLU A 89 -9.86 8.96 -10.43
N ARG A 90 -9.34 9.69 -11.41
CA ARG A 90 -9.06 9.16 -12.77
C ARG A 90 -8.08 7.98 -12.72
N VAL A 91 -6.98 8.09 -11.97
CA VAL A 91 -6.05 6.97 -11.72
C VAL A 91 -6.77 5.80 -11.07
N SER A 92 -7.67 6.08 -10.12
CA SER A 92 -8.47 5.07 -9.43
C SER A 92 -9.44 4.35 -10.36
N ASN A 93 -9.99 5.05 -11.35
CA ASN A 93 -10.86 4.48 -12.37
C ASN A 93 -10.10 3.71 -13.47
N GLY A 94 -8.77 3.70 -13.42
CA GLY A 94 -7.93 3.02 -14.40
C GLY A 94 -7.65 3.83 -15.64
N GLU A 95 -7.89 5.15 -15.60
CA GLU A 95 -7.54 6.08 -16.67
C GLU A 95 -6.03 6.38 -16.65
N GLY A 96 -5.53 6.86 -17.78
CA GLY A 96 -4.14 7.25 -17.97
C GLY A 96 -3.26 6.13 -18.49
N LYS A 97 -2.11 6.51 -19.07
CA LYS A 97 -1.07 5.57 -19.49
C LYS A 97 -0.48 4.93 -18.24
N SER A 98 -0.73 3.64 -18.04
CA SER A 98 0.03 2.88 -17.05
C SER A 98 1.50 2.89 -17.47
N ALA A 99 2.41 3.30 -16.61
CA ALA A 99 3.86 3.29 -16.86
C ALA A 99 4.45 1.89 -17.13
N ALA A 100 3.61 0.90 -17.35
CA ALA A 100 3.91 -0.44 -17.82
C ALA A 100 2.64 -1.06 -18.43
N ALA A 101 2.12 -0.49 -19.53
CA ALA A 101 1.20 -1.23 -20.38
C ALA A 101 2.03 -2.22 -21.20
N THR A 102 2.24 -3.42 -20.65
CA THR A 102 2.49 -4.59 -21.49
C THR A 102 1.20 -4.90 -22.29
N PRO A 103 1.31 -5.34 -23.55
CA PRO A 103 0.14 -5.63 -24.43
C PRO A 103 -0.88 -6.64 -23.88
N GLU A 104 -0.58 -7.29 -22.77
CA GLU A 104 -1.45 -8.27 -22.09
C GLU A 104 -2.63 -7.68 -21.31
N ALA A 105 -2.70 -6.36 -21.09
CA ALA A 105 -3.73 -5.76 -20.25
C ALA A 105 -5.14 -5.78 -20.88
N ASP A 106 -5.23 -5.81 -22.21
CA ASP A 106 -6.52 -5.84 -22.92
C ASP A 106 -7.17 -7.22 -22.89
N GLY A 107 -6.40 -8.30 -22.93
CA GLY A 107 -6.91 -9.67 -22.80
C GLY A 107 -7.55 -9.94 -21.43
N VAL A 108 -6.98 -9.39 -20.35
CA VAL A 108 -7.50 -9.57 -19.00
C VAL A 108 -8.81 -8.80 -18.79
N ARG A 109 -8.99 -7.65 -19.42
CA ARG A 109 -10.23 -6.85 -19.34
C ARG A 109 -11.44 -7.58 -19.95
N GLN A 110 -11.20 -8.36 -20.99
CA GLN A 110 -12.23 -9.13 -21.69
C GLN A 110 -12.65 -10.39 -20.91
N VAL A 111 -11.70 -11.01 -20.20
CA VAL A 111 -11.93 -12.18 -19.33
C VAL A 111 -12.80 -11.81 -18.11
N TRP A 112 -12.70 -10.58 -17.60
CA TRP A 112 -13.51 -10.10 -16.47
C TRP A 112 -14.99 -9.89 -16.81
N LYS A 113 -15.33 -9.69 -18.08
CA LYS A 113 -16.73 -9.51 -18.49
C LYS A 113 -17.52 -10.81 -18.62
N ASN A 114 -16.85 -11.95 -18.81
CA ASN A 114 -17.50 -13.22 -19.17
C ASN A 114 -17.18 -14.40 -18.25
N GLY A 115 -16.45 -14.22 -17.14
CA GLY A 115 -15.90 -15.34 -16.40
C GLY A 115 -16.37 -15.47 -14.95
N GLY A 116 -16.78 -16.68 -14.57
CA GLY A 116 -16.99 -17.11 -13.21
C GLY A 116 -15.69 -17.24 -12.38
N VAL A 117 -15.76 -17.88 -11.20
CA VAL A 117 -14.64 -18.04 -10.23
C VAL A 117 -13.34 -18.57 -10.87
N SER A 118 -13.43 -19.42 -11.91
CA SER A 118 -12.27 -19.90 -12.67
C SER A 118 -11.48 -18.79 -13.37
N ALA A 119 -12.14 -17.75 -13.86
CA ALA A 119 -11.49 -16.62 -14.51
C ALA A 119 -10.74 -15.74 -13.49
N ILE A 120 -11.25 -15.64 -12.26
CA ILE A 120 -10.56 -14.94 -11.16
C ILE A 120 -9.27 -15.67 -10.80
N VAL A 121 -9.30 -17.00 -10.71
CA VAL A 121 -8.11 -17.83 -10.44
C VAL A 121 -7.08 -17.73 -11.58
N ILE A 122 -7.53 -17.79 -12.83
CA ILE A 122 -6.66 -17.66 -14.01
C ILE A 122 -6.07 -16.25 -14.09
N ALA A 123 -6.85 -15.20 -13.86
CA ALA A 123 -6.36 -13.83 -13.82
C ALA A 123 -5.37 -13.61 -12.66
N PHE A 124 -5.58 -14.25 -11.52
CA PHE A 124 -4.65 -14.25 -10.39
C PHE A 124 -3.33 -14.94 -10.77
N LEU A 125 -3.38 -16.13 -11.39
CA LEU A 125 -2.19 -16.86 -11.82
C LEU A 125 -1.42 -16.12 -12.91
N LEU A 126 -2.11 -15.48 -13.86
CA LEU A 126 -1.49 -14.66 -14.90
C LEU A 126 -0.85 -13.40 -14.33
N LYS A 127 -1.51 -12.72 -13.38
CA LYS A 127 -0.89 -11.58 -12.66
C LYS A 127 0.25 -12.01 -11.76
N PHE A 128 0.19 -13.21 -11.18
CA PHE A 128 1.27 -13.77 -10.39
C PHE A 128 2.50 -14.06 -11.25
N LYS A 129 2.33 -14.62 -12.47
CA LYS A 129 3.41 -14.74 -13.46
C LYS A 129 4.02 -13.37 -13.78
N THR A 130 3.18 -12.35 -13.98
CA THR A 130 3.64 -10.98 -14.25
C THR A 130 4.39 -10.38 -13.06
N ILE A 131 3.91 -10.62 -11.84
CA ILE A 131 4.61 -10.21 -10.60
C ILE A 131 5.94 -10.94 -10.47
N LEU A 132 6.00 -12.24 -10.77
CA LEU A 132 7.23 -13.02 -10.73
C LEU A 132 8.24 -12.55 -11.80
N ILE A 133 7.78 -12.28 -13.01
CA ILE A 133 8.59 -11.69 -14.07
C ILE A 133 9.05 -10.29 -13.72
N LEU A 134 8.18 -9.48 -13.11
CA LEU A 134 8.53 -8.15 -12.62
C LEU A 134 9.57 -8.21 -11.48
N LEU A 135 9.46 -9.20 -10.60
CA LEU A 135 10.42 -9.48 -9.52
C LEU A 135 11.78 -9.88 -10.10
N LEU A 136 11.78 -10.74 -11.13
CA LEU A 136 12.99 -11.23 -11.77
C LEU A 136 13.63 -10.18 -12.71
N THR A 137 12.82 -9.39 -13.42
CA THR A 137 13.32 -8.42 -14.40
C THR A 137 13.61 -7.04 -13.82
N LYS A 138 12.92 -6.66 -12.73
CA LYS A 138 13.10 -5.37 -12.04
C LYS A 138 13.67 -5.52 -10.63
N GLY A 139 14.57 -6.45 -10.44
CA GLY A 139 15.31 -6.63 -9.16
C GLY A 139 15.97 -5.35 -8.63
N LYS A 140 16.21 -4.36 -9.51
CA LYS A 140 16.60 -3.00 -9.12
C LYS A 140 15.58 -2.31 -8.18
N LEU A 141 14.28 -2.63 -8.27
CA LEU A 141 13.25 -2.10 -7.35
C LEU A 141 13.31 -2.76 -5.97
N LEU A 142 13.64 -4.05 -5.91
CA LEU A 142 13.96 -4.76 -4.68
C LEU A 142 15.21 -4.15 -4.02
N LEU A 143 16.28 -3.94 -4.81
CA LEU A 143 17.52 -3.33 -4.33
C LEU A 143 17.32 -1.87 -3.85
N LEU A 144 16.38 -1.11 -4.40
CA LEU A 144 16.07 0.25 -3.94
C LEU A 144 15.53 0.30 -2.49
N GLY A 145 14.84 -0.76 -2.04
CA GLY A 145 14.45 -0.90 -0.62
C GLY A 145 15.65 -1.20 0.29
N PHE A 146 16.64 -1.96 -0.20
CA PHE A 146 17.88 -2.27 0.53
C PHE A 146 18.87 -1.09 0.58
N ALA A 147 18.72 -0.08 -0.29
CA ALA A 147 19.68 1.02 -0.40
C ALA A 147 19.69 2.00 0.79
N LYS A 148 18.81 1.81 1.79
CA LYS A 148 18.76 2.67 2.97
C LYS A 148 19.23 1.91 4.20
N LEU A 149 20.32 2.38 4.81
CA LEU A 149 20.91 1.80 6.02
C LEU A 149 19.89 1.50 7.14
N PRO A 150 18.91 2.38 7.48
CA PRO A 150 17.93 2.06 8.50
C PRO A 150 17.05 0.86 8.15
N THR A 151 16.65 0.71 6.89
CA THR A 151 15.87 -0.46 6.42
C THR A 151 16.69 -1.74 6.54
N LEU A 152 17.93 -1.72 6.04
CA LEU A 152 18.82 -2.88 6.12
C LEU A 152 19.06 -3.29 7.57
N PHE A 153 19.38 -2.34 8.44
CA PHE A 153 19.59 -2.59 9.86
C PHE A 153 18.35 -3.19 10.53
N SER A 154 17.17 -2.63 10.27
CA SER A 154 15.91 -3.14 10.81
C SER A 154 15.56 -4.54 10.28
N MET A 155 15.88 -4.86 9.02
CA MET A 155 15.73 -6.20 8.45
C MET A 155 16.65 -7.22 9.14
N VAL A 156 17.91 -6.86 9.40
CA VAL A 156 18.86 -7.72 10.12
C VAL A 156 18.39 -7.95 11.54
N ALA A 157 17.92 -6.92 12.25
CA ALA A 157 17.39 -7.05 13.60
C ALA A 157 16.14 -7.93 13.63
N TYR A 158 15.21 -7.74 12.70
CA TYR A 158 14.01 -8.55 12.56
C TYR A 158 14.35 -10.01 12.24
N GLY A 159 15.17 -10.23 11.22
CA GLY A 159 15.61 -11.57 10.81
C GLY A 159 16.37 -12.31 11.91
N GLY A 160 17.28 -11.62 12.61
CA GLY A 160 18.06 -12.17 13.72
C GLY A 160 17.19 -12.60 14.91
N TYR A 161 16.18 -11.79 15.26
CA TYR A 161 15.21 -12.13 16.30
C TYR A 161 14.46 -13.44 15.99
N TYR A 162 13.93 -13.57 14.79
CA TYR A 162 13.20 -14.78 14.39
C TYR A 162 14.11 -15.96 14.12
N TRP A 163 15.33 -15.73 13.63
CA TRP A 163 16.34 -16.79 13.46
C TRP A 163 16.69 -17.47 14.78
N SER A 164 16.92 -16.70 15.84
CA SER A 164 17.25 -17.26 17.16
C SER A 164 16.12 -18.11 17.75
N ARG A 165 14.88 -17.91 17.29
CA ARG A 165 13.69 -18.61 17.80
C ARG A 165 13.27 -19.82 16.96
N TRP A 166 13.34 -19.72 15.64
CA TRP A 166 12.73 -20.69 14.72
C TRP A 166 13.65 -21.10 13.56
N GLY A 167 14.90 -20.73 13.60
CA GLY A 167 15.88 -21.03 12.56
C GLY A 167 15.82 -20.11 11.34
N TRP A 168 16.93 -20.05 10.62
CA TRP A 168 17.11 -19.09 9.52
C TRP A 168 16.15 -19.26 8.34
N PRO A 169 15.69 -20.48 7.93
CA PRO A 169 14.83 -20.60 6.77
C PRO A 169 13.46 -19.97 6.99
N LEU A 170 12.88 -20.16 8.20
CA LEU A 170 11.61 -19.54 8.58
C LEU A 170 11.76 -18.04 8.72
N ALA A 171 12.81 -17.58 9.40
CA ALA A 171 13.08 -16.15 9.58
C ALA A 171 13.23 -15.41 8.25
N LEU A 172 14.00 -15.98 7.31
CA LEU A 172 14.17 -15.41 5.98
C LEU A 172 12.85 -15.41 5.19
N GLY A 173 12.08 -16.49 5.22
CA GLY A 173 10.80 -16.59 4.53
C GLY A 173 9.78 -15.57 5.03
N LEU A 174 9.67 -15.38 6.35
CA LEU A 174 8.80 -14.38 6.96
C LEU A 174 9.26 -12.95 6.62
N LEU A 175 10.56 -12.68 6.68
CA LEU A 175 11.12 -11.39 6.32
C LEU A 175 10.83 -11.04 4.87
N LEU A 176 11.01 -11.98 3.94
CA LEU A 176 10.70 -11.79 2.53
C LEU A 176 9.20 -11.58 2.30
N SER A 177 8.35 -12.36 2.97
CA SER A 177 6.90 -12.20 2.88
C SER A 177 6.46 -10.81 3.35
N LEU A 178 6.96 -10.36 4.50
CA LEU A 178 6.68 -9.04 5.04
C LEU A 178 7.22 -7.92 4.13
N TYR A 179 8.42 -8.11 3.57
CA TYR A 179 8.99 -7.17 2.62
C TYR A 179 8.12 -7.01 1.36
N VAL A 180 7.60 -8.12 0.82
CA VAL A 180 6.68 -8.10 -0.33
C VAL A 180 5.38 -7.36 0.02
N HIS A 181 4.85 -7.58 1.22
CA HIS A 181 3.69 -6.85 1.74
C HIS A 181 3.95 -5.33 1.74
N GLU A 182 5.03 -4.87 2.37
CA GLU A 182 5.37 -3.44 2.44
C GLU A 182 5.62 -2.82 1.06
N MET A 183 6.25 -3.58 0.16
CA MET A 183 6.44 -3.14 -1.22
C MET A 183 5.13 -2.97 -1.98
N GLY A 184 4.08 -3.71 -1.61
CA GLY A 184 2.72 -3.49 -2.12
C GLY A 184 2.23 -2.06 -1.85
N HIS A 185 2.38 -1.58 -0.62
CA HIS A 185 2.06 -0.20 -0.26
C HIS A 185 2.88 0.81 -1.06
N VAL A 186 4.20 0.61 -1.13
CA VAL A 186 5.12 1.51 -1.84
C VAL A 186 4.77 1.60 -3.34
N ILE A 187 4.43 0.49 -3.98
CA ILE A 187 4.08 0.46 -5.40
C ILE A 187 2.81 1.27 -5.66
N VAL A 188 1.78 1.08 -4.83
CA VAL A 188 0.51 1.80 -4.98
C VAL A 188 0.67 3.28 -4.64
N LEU A 189 1.42 3.63 -3.58
CA LEU A 189 1.73 5.02 -3.25
C LEU A 189 2.42 5.75 -4.41
N ARG A 190 3.42 5.10 -5.03
CA ARG A 190 4.11 5.65 -6.21
C ARG A 190 3.17 5.86 -7.39
N ARG A 191 2.21 4.96 -7.59
CA ARG A 191 1.19 5.10 -8.64
C ARG A 191 0.31 6.35 -8.42
N TYR A 192 0.10 6.74 -7.17
CA TYR A 192 -0.59 7.97 -6.79
C TYR A 192 0.34 9.19 -6.67
N GLY A 193 1.58 9.09 -7.14
CA GLY A 193 2.55 10.19 -7.07
C GLY A 193 3.01 10.55 -5.66
N VAL A 194 2.73 9.68 -4.67
CA VAL A 194 3.08 9.93 -3.26
C VAL A 194 4.51 9.49 -2.97
N LYS A 195 5.30 10.35 -2.36
CA LYS A 195 6.65 10.02 -1.92
C LYS A 195 6.59 9.18 -0.64
N ALA A 196 6.93 7.90 -0.77
CA ALA A 196 7.03 6.97 0.34
C ALA A 196 8.49 6.82 0.82
N GLY A 197 8.66 6.63 2.13
CA GLY A 197 9.92 6.21 2.71
C GLY A 197 10.25 4.75 2.34
N ALA A 198 11.42 4.28 2.78
CA ALA A 198 11.72 2.86 2.76
C ALA A 198 11.05 2.17 3.96
N PRO A 199 10.66 0.90 3.86
CA PRO A 199 10.05 0.16 4.96
C PRO A 199 11.03 0.02 6.13
N ILE A 200 10.49 0.05 7.36
CA ILE A 200 11.20 -0.17 8.62
C ILE A 200 10.56 -1.38 9.29
N PHE A 201 11.38 -2.35 9.71
CA PHE A 201 10.96 -3.61 10.30
C PHE A 201 11.19 -3.59 11.81
N ILE A 202 10.16 -3.90 12.60
CA ILE A 202 10.26 -3.96 14.07
C ILE A 202 9.92 -5.38 14.53
N PRO A 203 10.89 -6.09 15.16
CA PRO A 203 10.63 -7.42 15.69
C PRO A 203 9.43 -7.43 16.64
N GLY A 204 8.49 -8.37 16.41
CA GLY A 204 7.28 -8.51 17.21
C GLY A 204 6.13 -7.57 16.85
N LEU A 205 6.37 -6.48 16.11
CA LEU A 205 5.34 -5.51 15.70
C LEU A 205 5.04 -5.51 14.20
N GLY A 206 5.92 -6.09 13.37
CA GLY A 206 5.77 -6.11 11.92
C GLY A 206 6.66 -5.10 11.20
N ALA A 207 6.14 -4.46 10.15
CA ALA A 207 6.83 -3.41 9.42
C ALA A 207 5.89 -2.24 9.10
N PHE A 208 6.45 -1.11 8.69
CA PHE A 208 5.67 0.03 8.23
C PHE A 208 6.47 0.92 7.27
N VAL A 209 5.75 1.61 6.39
CA VAL A 209 6.30 2.60 5.46
C VAL A 209 5.91 4.00 5.92
N MET A 210 6.92 4.86 6.14
CA MET A 210 6.64 6.27 6.45
C MET A 210 6.14 7.01 5.21
N LEU A 211 4.96 7.60 5.32
CA LEU A 211 4.43 8.52 4.33
C LEU A 211 5.09 9.89 4.48
N LYS A 212 5.57 10.45 3.38
CA LYS A 212 6.13 11.80 3.35
C LYS A 212 5.10 12.87 2.98
N GLN A 213 3.96 12.43 2.45
CA GLN A 213 2.87 13.28 2.01
C GLN A 213 1.54 12.67 2.44
N VAL A 214 0.55 13.50 2.75
CA VAL A 214 -0.76 13.05 3.20
C VAL A 214 -1.60 12.53 2.02
N LEU A 215 -2.32 11.45 2.25
CA LEU A 215 -3.33 10.94 1.33
C LEU A 215 -4.64 11.66 1.59
N ASN A 216 -5.09 12.45 0.63
CA ASN A 216 -6.27 13.31 0.78
C ASN A 216 -7.55 12.65 0.24
N ASN A 217 -7.43 11.59 -0.57
CA ASN A 217 -8.55 10.87 -1.14
C ASN A 217 -8.78 9.55 -0.39
N ARG A 218 -10.03 9.31 0.03
CA ARG A 218 -10.43 8.07 0.74
C ARG A 218 -10.12 6.81 -0.08
N ARG A 219 -10.32 6.84 -1.42
CA ARG A 219 -10.02 5.70 -2.31
C ARG A 219 -8.53 5.44 -2.43
N GLU A 220 -7.69 6.49 -2.53
CA GLU A 220 -6.22 6.32 -2.47
C GLU A 220 -5.81 5.63 -1.18
N ASN A 221 -6.37 6.09 -0.05
CA ASN A 221 -6.05 5.53 1.25
C ASN A 221 -6.45 4.06 1.35
N ALA A 222 -7.67 3.71 0.93
CA ALA A 222 -8.17 2.34 0.96
C ALA A 222 -7.36 1.40 0.05
N ARG A 223 -7.10 1.81 -1.20
CA ARG A 223 -6.30 1.01 -2.15
C ARG A 223 -4.86 0.85 -1.69
N THR A 224 -4.28 1.90 -1.11
CA THR A 224 -2.95 1.79 -0.52
C THR A 224 -2.96 0.85 0.68
N GLY A 225 -3.96 0.94 1.56
CA GLY A 225 -4.10 0.03 2.70
C GLY A 225 -4.19 -1.44 2.26
N LEU A 226 -5.10 -1.77 1.35
CA LEU A 226 -5.27 -3.16 0.91
C LEU A 226 -4.16 -3.67 -0.04
N ALA A 227 -3.26 -2.81 -0.50
CA ALA A 227 -2.16 -3.20 -1.37
C ALA A 227 -1.14 -4.11 -0.67
N GLY A 228 -0.82 -3.83 0.60
CA GLY A 228 0.07 -4.70 1.39
C GLY A 228 -0.46 -6.14 1.46
N PRO A 229 -1.66 -6.36 2.01
CA PRO A 229 -2.26 -7.69 2.04
C PRO A 229 -2.41 -8.33 0.65
N LEU A 230 -2.70 -7.55 -0.40
CA LEU A 230 -2.81 -8.09 -1.76
C LEU A 230 -1.49 -8.65 -2.28
N TYR A 231 -0.38 -7.92 -2.10
CA TYR A 231 0.94 -8.40 -2.48
C TYR A 231 1.44 -9.50 -1.53
N GLY A 232 1.14 -9.37 -0.24
CA GLY A 232 1.41 -10.40 0.76
C GLY A 232 0.72 -11.72 0.46
N LEU A 233 -0.49 -11.69 -0.15
CA LEU A 233 -1.16 -12.90 -0.62
C LEU A 233 -0.32 -13.64 -1.66
N GLY A 234 0.35 -12.93 -2.56
CA GLY A 234 1.28 -13.53 -3.51
C GLY A 234 2.40 -14.31 -2.83
N ALA A 235 3.02 -13.72 -1.80
CA ALA A 235 4.07 -14.39 -1.02
C ALA A 235 3.53 -15.61 -0.23
N THR A 236 2.34 -15.47 0.37
CA THR A 236 1.66 -16.56 1.09
C THR A 236 1.36 -17.75 0.17
N VAL A 237 0.80 -17.49 -1.02
CA VAL A 237 0.51 -18.52 -2.04
C VAL A 237 1.81 -19.19 -2.51
N LEU A 238 2.86 -18.41 -2.77
CA LEU A 238 4.15 -18.96 -3.22
C LEU A 238 4.74 -19.90 -2.18
N ALA A 239 4.71 -19.53 -0.91
CA ALA A 239 5.18 -20.39 0.17
C ALA A 239 4.35 -21.69 0.26
N TYR A 240 3.01 -21.59 0.15
CA TYR A 240 2.14 -22.77 0.16
C TYR A 240 2.38 -23.68 -1.05
N VAL A 241 2.56 -23.14 -2.24
CA VAL A 241 2.91 -23.92 -3.44
C VAL A 241 4.27 -24.59 -3.27
N ALA A 242 5.27 -23.88 -2.72
CA ALA A 242 6.58 -24.46 -2.42
C ALA A 242 6.47 -25.66 -1.45
N TYR A 243 5.62 -25.56 -0.43
CA TYR A 243 5.28 -26.68 0.45
C TYR A 243 4.69 -27.85 -0.36
N ARG A 244 3.67 -27.59 -1.20
CA ARG A 244 2.98 -28.64 -1.97
C ARG A 244 3.91 -29.36 -2.95
N VAL A 245 4.93 -28.67 -3.47
CA VAL A 245 5.92 -29.23 -4.41
C VAL A 245 7.04 -29.97 -3.69
N THR A 246 7.51 -29.43 -2.55
CA THR A 246 8.73 -29.96 -1.89
C THR A 246 8.46 -30.86 -0.70
N GLY A 247 7.23 -30.83 -0.13
CA GLY A 247 6.87 -31.51 1.11
C GLY A 247 7.51 -30.90 2.38
N ARG A 248 8.32 -29.84 2.26
CA ARG A 248 9.04 -29.28 3.42
C ARG A 248 8.11 -28.44 4.29
N THR A 249 7.91 -28.86 5.54
CA THR A 249 7.04 -28.20 6.53
C THR A 249 7.42 -26.75 6.83
N THR A 250 8.71 -26.39 6.67
CA THR A 250 9.15 -24.98 6.78
C THR A 250 8.37 -24.05 5.86
N PHE A 251 8.09 -24.46 4.60
CA PHE A 251 7.30 -23.65 3.69
C PHE A 251 5.83 -23.58 4.10
N ALA A 252 5.27 -24.64 4.70
CA ALA A 252 3.94 -24.61 5.28
C ALA A 252 3.88 -23.62 6.46
N ALA A 253 4.89 -23.66 7.34
CA ALA A 253 4.99 -22.72 8.46
C ALA A 253 5.10 -21.26 7.98
N ILE A 254 5.90 -20.98 6.95
CA ILE A 254 5.98 -19.64 6.32
C ILE A 254 4.61 -19.23 5.78
N ALA A 255 3.93 -20.10 5.04
CA ALA A 255 2.62 -19.81 4.46
C ALA A 255 1.56 -19.55 5.56
N SER A 256 1.55 -20.37 6.61
CA SER A 256 0.62 -20.21 7.74
C SER A 256 0.84 -18.88 8.45
N LEU A 257 2.08 -18.60 8.88
CA LEU A 257 2.39 -17.38 9.62
C LEU A 257 2.21 -16.12 8.75
N SER A 258 2.62 -16.17 7.48
CA SER A 258 2.39 -15.06 6.52
C SER A 258 0.90 -14.80 6.34
N GLY A 259 0.09 -15.86 6.18
CA GLY A 259 -1.36 -15.73 6.07
C GLY A 259 -2.00 -15.11 7.32
N VAL A 260 -1.60 -15.54 8.51
CA VAL A 260 -2.06 -14.98 9.78
C VAL A 260 -1.68 -13.50 9.91
N LEU A 261 -0.42 -13.14 9.64
CA LEU A 261 0.06 -11.75 9.72
C LEU A 261 -0.72 -10.83 8.78
N ASN A 262 -0.97 -11.26 7.54
CA ASN A 262 -1.77 -10.50 6.59
C ASN A 262 -3.25 -10.41 7.02
N ALA A 263 -3.83 -11.49 7.57
CA ALA A 263 -5.20 -11.46 8.09
C ALA A 263 -5.34 -10.52 9.31
N VAL A 264 -4.34 -10.46 10.17
CA VAL A 264 -4.29 -9.50 11.28
C VAL A 264 -4.20 -8.06 10.76
N ASN A 265 -3.41 -7.80 9.72
CA ASN A 265 -3.35 -6.48 9.08
C ASN A 265 -4.67 -6.05 8.43
N LEU A 266 -5.57 -6.99 8.14
CA LEU A 266 -6.93 -6.69 7.66
C LEU A 266 -7.92 -6.33 8.78
N LEU A 267 -7.51 -6.33 10.06
CA LEU A 267 -8.34 -5.76 11.13
C LEU A 267 -8.70 -4.30 10.82
N PRO A 268 -9.98 -3.89 10.92
CA PRO A 268 -10.42 -2.52 10.63
C PRO A 268 -10.09 -1.55 11.78
N ILE A 269 -8.86 -1.61 12.27
CA ILE A 269 -8.30 -0.75 13.31
C ILE A 269 -7.47 0.34 12.62
N TRP A 270 -7.56 1.54 13.09
CA TRP A 270 -6.98 2.74 12.50
C TRP A 270 -5.52 2.62 12.03
N THR A 271 -4.69 1.93 12.76
CA THR A 271 -3.25 1.77 12.46
C THR A 271 -2.95 0.66 11.46
N LEU A 272 -3.91 -0.24 11.21
CA LEU A 272 -3.74 -1.40 10.34
C LEU A 272 -4.32 -1.15 8.93
N ASP A 273 -3.94 -1.97 7.99
CA ASP A 273 -4.33 -1.84 6.58
C ASP A 273 -5.84 -1.99 6.36
N GLY A 274 -6.48 -2.87 7.12
CA GLY A 274 -7.93 -3.04 7.12
C GLY A 274 -8.66 -1.78 7.53
N GLY A 275 -8.14 -1.03 8.52
CA GLY A 275 -8.70 0.26 8.90
C GLY A 275 -8.70 1.26 7.76
N ARG A 276 -7.62 1.30 6.98
CA ARG A 276 -7.52 2.12 5.76
C ARG A 276 -8.49 1.64 4.68
N GLY A 277 -8.66 0.32 4.51
CA GLY A 277 -9.64 -0.26 3.59
C GLY A 277 -11.09 0.13 3.93
N PHE A 278 -11.42 0.22 5.21
CA PHE A 278 -12.76 0.51 5.70
C PHE A 278 -13.21 1.97 5.54
N VAL A 279 -12.30 2.93 5.26
CA VAL A 279 -12.68 4.36 5.16
C VAL A 279 -13.59 4.68 3.97
N THR A 280 -13.61 3.83 2.93
CA THR A 280 -14.48 4.01 1.76
C THR A 280 -15.83 3.32 1.91
N LEU A 281 -16.00 2.46 2.93
CA LEU A 281 -17.22 1.67 3.09
C LEU A 281 -18.32 2.47 3.77
N THR A 282 -19.54 2.39 3.22
CA THR A 282 -20.76 2.86 3.84
C THR A 282 -21.10 2.02 5.09
N ARG A 283 -21.99 2.51 5.94
CA ARG A 283 -22.42 1.75 7.13
C ARG A 283 -23.00 0.39 6.76
N ARG A 284 -23.78 0.32 5.68
CA ARG A 284 -24.32 -0.94 5.16
C ARG A 284 -23.23 -1.92 4.73
N GLU A 285 -22.25 -1.43 3.98
CA GLU A 285 -21.12 -2.27 3.53
C GLU A 285 -20.25 -2.76 4.68
N ARG A 286 -20.07 -1.96 5.74
CA ARG A 286 -19.37 -2.40 6.96
C ARG A 286 -20.10 -3.54 7.68
N TRP A 287 -21.45 -3.51 7.71
CA TRP A 287 -22.25 -4.61 8.24
C TRP A 287 -22.16 -5.85 7.35
N ILE A 288 -22.15 -5.69 6.02
CA ILE A 288 -21.91 -6.80 5.08
C ILE A 288 -20.50 -7.38 5.31
N ALA A 289 -19.50 -6.56 5.53
CA ALA A 289 -18.16 -7.02 5.87
C ALA A 289 -18.15 -7.82 7.18
N ALA A 290 -18.79 -7.32 8.23
CA ALA A 290 -18.88 -8.02 9.52
C ALA A 290 -19.58 -9.39 9.37
N ALA A 291 -20.69 -9.46 8.64
CA ALA A 291 -21.39 -10.71 8.34
C ALA A 291 -20.52 -11.67 7.51
N GLY A 292 -19.85 -11.15 6.47
CA GLY A 292 -18.93 -11.93 5.63
C GLY A 292 -17.77 -12.51 6.44
N VAL A 293 -17.18 -11.72 7.34
CA VAL A 293 -16.10 -12.17 8.25
C VAL A 293 -16.62 -13.25 9.21
N ALA A 294 -17.84 -13.10 9.74
CA ALA A 294 -18.46 -14.12 10.61
C ALA A 294 -18.70 -15.43 9.84
N ILE A 295 -19.16 -15.35 8.59
CA ILE A 295 -19.31 -16.54 7.72
C ILE A 295 -17.94 -17.20 7.47
N ILE A 296 -16.90 -16.43 7.16
CA ILE A 296 -15.54 -16.96 6.98
C ILE A 296 -15.06 -17.64 8.26
N ALA A 297 -15.28 -17.02 9.44
CA ALA A 297 -14.92 -17.60 10.74
C ALA A 297 -15.63 -18.93 10.99
N PHE A 298 -16.91 -19.00 10.65
CA PHE A 298 -17.73 -20.22 10.78
C PHE A 298 -17.23 -21.33 9.84
N LEU A 299 -17.05 -21.01 8.54
CA LEU A 299 -16.63 -21.99 7.53
C LEU A 299 -15.25 -22.58 7.82
N PHE A 300 -14.34 -21.79 8.35
CA PHE A 300 -12.98 -22.22 8.68
C PHE A 300 -12.81 -22.70 10.12
N HIS A 301 -13.87 -22.74 10.94
CA HIS A 301 -13.84 -23.09 12.36
C HIS A 301 -12.77 -22.30 13.12
N ALA A 302 -12.64 -21.00 12.81
CA ALA A 302 -11.58 -20.10 13.29
C ALA A 302 -12.14 -19.04 14.27
N PRO A 303 -12.25 -19.35 15.57
CA PRO A 303 -12.87 -18.45 16.56
C PRO A 303 -12.14 -17.09 16.67
N ILE A 304 -10.84 -17.04 16.37
CA ILE A 304 -10.08 -15.79 16.37
C ILE A 304 -10.57 -14.84 15.25
N ILE A 305 -11.04 -15.38 14.12
CA ILE A 305 -11.63 -14.57 13.04
C ILE A 305 -13.02 -14.04 13.44
N LEU A 306 -13.72 -14.73 14.32
CA LEU A 306 -15.00 -14.24 14.85
C LEU A 306 -14.82 -12.96 15.68
N MET A 307 -13.71 -12.85 16.40
CA MET A 307 -13.35 -11.61 17.10
C MET A 307 -13.18 -10.45 16.08
N LEU A 308 -12.61 -10.73 14.92
CA LEU A 308 -12.51 -9.76 13.82
C LEU A 308 -13.89 -9.31 13.32
N ALA A 309 -14.88 -10.22 13.23
CA ALA A 309 -16.26 -9.83 12.90
C ALA A 309 -16.84 -8.85 13.93
N GLY A 310 -16.57 -9.08 15.23
CA GLY A 310 -16.95 -8.14 16.30
C GLY A 310 -16.31 -6.76 16.15
N VAL A 311 -15.04 -6.69 15.77
CA VAL A 311 -14.34 -5.42 15.48
C VAL A 311 -14.96 -4.73 14.25
N CYS A 312 -15.26 -5.47 13.18
CA CYS A 312 -15.95 -4.92 12.01
C CYS A 312 -17.33 -4.33 12.39
N ALA A 313 -18.10 -5.03 13.23
CA ALA A 313 -19.40 -4.56 13.73
C ALA A 313 -19.24 -3.29 14.60
N ALA A 314 -18.25 -3.26 15.51
CA ALA A 314 -17.94 -2.09 16.31
C ALA A 314 -17.60 -0.87 15.45
N VAL A 315 -16.78 -1.05 14.41
CA VAL A 315 -16.44 0.01 13.45
C VAL A 315 -17.65 0.43 12.61
N ALA A 316 -18.60 -0.48 12.32
CA ALA A 316 -19.85 -0.14 11.65
C ALA A 316 -20.75 0.75 12.50
N ILE A 317 -20.72 0.58 13.83
CA ILE A 317 -21.52 1.37 14.79
C ILE A 317 -20.84 2.72 15.08
N LEU A 318 -19.56 2.67 15.46
CA LEU A 318 -18.84 3.80 16.06
C LEU A 318 -18.09 4.67 15.05
N GLY A 319 -17.70 4.08 13.91
CA GLY A 319 -16.87 4.78 12.93
C GLY A 319 -17.67 5.66 11.97
N THR A 320 -17.06 6.74 11.47
CA THR A 320 -17.63 7.60 10.42
C THR A 320 -17.66 6.87 9.08
N PRO A 321 -18.85 6.55 8.53
CA PRO A 321 -18.93 5.83 7.25
C PRO A 321 -18.65 6.75 6.06
N SER A 322 -18.50 6.15 4.88
CA SER A 322 -18.54 6.87 3.60
C SER A 322 -20.01 7.11 3.20
N ASP A 323 -20.25 8.22 2.47
CA ASP A 323 -21.56 8.52 1.90
C ASP A 323 -21.79 7.77 0.58
N ARG A 324 -20.72 7.35 -0.09
CA ARG A 324 -20.78 6.63 -1.36
C ARG A 324 -20.33 5.17 -1.18
N PRO A 325 -21.08 4.20 -1.76
CA PRO A 325 -20.69 2.80 -1.68
C PRO A 325 -19.42 2.50 -2.50
N ASP A 326 -18.66 1.53 -2.03
CA ASP A 326 -17.47 1.01 -2.73
C ASP A 326 -17.45 -0.54 -2.70
N PRO A 327 -18.33 -1.18 -3.49
CA PRO A 327 -18.45 -2.64 -3.51
C PRO A 327 -17.17 -3.33 -3.96
N GLN A 328 -16.31 -2.66 -4.72
CA GLN A 328 -15.02 -3.21 -5.13
C GLN A 328 -14.06 -3.36 -3.94
N MET A 329 -14.00 -2.35 -3.07
CA MET A 329 -13.19 -2.43 -1.84
C MET A 329 -13.74 -3.45 -0.86
N LEU A 330 -15.07 -3.53 -0.70
CA LEU A 330 -15.70 -4.57 0.10
C LEU A 330 -15.37 -5.98 -0.40
N ALA A 331 -15.55 -6.22 -1.70
CA ALA A 331 -15.24 -7.52 -2.30
C ALA A 331 -13.75 -7.87 -2.17
N LEU A 332 -12.85 -6.92 -2.42
CA LEU A 332 -11.42 -7.12 -2.26
C LEU A 332 -11.05 -7.44 -0.81
N TYR A 333 -11.60 -6.72 0.16
CA TYR A 333 -11.38 -6.95 1.58
C TYR A 333 -11.78 -8.37 2.00
N LEU A 334 -13.01 -8.80 1.67
CA LEU A 334 -13.50 -10.13 2.00
C LEU A 334 -12.72 -11.23 1.29
N PHE A 335 -12.36 -11.02 0.03
CA PHE A 335 -11.52 -11.96 -0.73
C PHE A 335 -10.15 -12.13 -0.07
N LEU A 336 -9.47 -11.03 0.27
CA LEU A 336 -8.15 -11.08 0.89
C LEU A 336 -8.20 -11.82 2.24
N LEU A 337 -9.19 -11.52 3.06
CA LEU A 337 -9.36 -12.20 4.35
C LEU A 337 -9.60 -13.69 4.18
N ALA A 338 -10.54 -14.09 3.30
CA ALA A 338 -10.84 -15.49 3.06
C ALA A 338 -9.63 -16.26 2.51
N ALA A 339 -8.90 -15.65 1.57
CA ALA A 339 -7.72 -16.26 0.95
C ALA A 339 -6.59 -16.46 1.98
N HIS A 340 -6.26 -15.43 2.75
CA HIS A 340 -5.22 -15.54 3.79
C HIS A 340 -5.59 -16.52 4.88
N ALA A 341 -6.83 -16.45 5.39
CA ALA A 341 -7.32 -17.36 6.42
C ALA A 341 -7.34 -18.81 5.91
N GLY A 342 -7.84 -19.04 4.70
CA GLY A 342 -7.90 -20.38 4.11
C GLY A 342 -6.51 -21.00 3.94
N ILE A 343 -5.55 -20.26 3.37
CA ILE A 343 -4.18 -20.75 3.19
C ILE A 343 -3.51 -20.97 4.55
N ALA A 344 -3.70 -20.04 5.49
CA ALA A 344 -3.11 -20.18 6.83
C ALA A 344 -3.57 -21.46 7.53
N ILE A 345 -4.86 -21.79 7.47
CA ILE A 345 -5.44 -22.98 8.09
C ILE A 345 -4.96 -24.25 7.38
N LEU A 346 -5.01 -24.28 6.03
CA LEU A 346 -4.52 -25.42 5.24
C LEU A 346 -3.03 -25.70 5.48
N ALA A 347 -2.24 -24.63 5.61
CA ALA A 347 -0.81 -24.76 5.89
C ALA A 347 -0.54 -25.17 7.35
N HIS A 348 -1.34 -24.66 8.30
CA HIS A 348 -1.21 -25.00 9.71
C HIS A 348 -1.52 -26.49 9.97
N SER A 349 -2.57 -27.04 9.36
CA SER A 349 -2.89 -28.47 9.48
C SER A 349 -1.75 -29.36 9.00
N ALA A 350 -1.05 -28.93 7.95
CA ALA A 350 0.12 -29.65 7.42
C ALA A 350 1.33 -29.63 8.39
N VAL A 351 1.54 -28.56 9.15
CA VAL A 351 2.58 -28.47 10.19
C VAL A 351 2.19 -29.33 11.38
N ALA A 352 0.94 -29.26 11.85
CA ALA A 352 0.44 -30.03 12.98
C ALA A 352 0.50 -31.55 12.74
N THR A 353 0.18 -32.03 11.53
CA THR A 353 0.27 -33.44 11.18
C THR A 353 1.71 -34.00 11.08
N ALA A 354 2.68 -33.09 10.85
CA ALA A 354 4.10 -33.47 10.79
C ALA A 354 4.78 -33.56 12.18
N GLY A 355 4.09 -33.23 13.28
CA GLY A 355 4.61 -33.29 14.63
C GLY A 355 5.73 -32.31 14.94
N VAL A 356 5.79 -31.18 14.21
CA VAL A 356 6.81 -30.11 14.35
C VAL A 356 6.25 -28.93 15.15
#